data_d76d3c4901bbf86de030a04488cb6366
#
_entry.id   d76d3c4901bbf86de030a04488cb6366
#
_cell.length_a   1.000
_cell.length_b   1.000
_cell.length_c   1.000
_cell.angle_alpha   90.00
_cell.angle_beta   90.00
_cell.angle_gamma   90.00
#
_symmetry.space_group_name_H-M   'P 1'
#
loop_
_entity.id
_entity.type
_entity.pdbx_description
1 polymer ?
#
loop_
_entity_poly.entity_id
_entity_poly.type
_entity_poly.pdbx_seq_one_letter_code
_entity_poly.pdbx_strand_id
1 'polypeptide(L)'
;MANLPSVEDLLAAGAHFGHQAQRWNPKMKPYILAKKNDIYVINLDKTIKQLEEAGKVAARISSEGKSVLFVGTKPTARAIVEEAA
;
A
#
# COMPACT_ATOMS: atom_id res chain seq x y z
N MET A 1 2.01 -11.56 14.85
CA MET A 1 2.01 -10.44 13.99
C MET A 1 0.66 -9.74 13.95
N ALA A 2 0.65 -8.43 13.79
CA ALA A 2 -0.58 -7.68 13.73
C ALA A 2 -1.52 -8.17 12.64
N ASN A 3 -2.81 -7.89 12.79
CA ASN A 3 -3.82 -8.25 11.82
C ASN A 3 -3.59 -7.48 10.51
N LEU A 4 -3.21 -8.21 9.47
CA LEU A 4 -3.07 -7.63 8.14
C LEU A 4 -4.42 -7.67 7.42
N PRO A 5 -4.73 -6.66 6.58
CA PRO A 5 -5.92 -6.70 5.77
C PRO A 5 -5.87 -7.84 4.76
N SER A 6 -7.03 -8.40 4.43
CA SER A 6 -7.15 -9.41 3.39
C SER A 6 -7.25 -8.74 2.01
N VAL A 7 -7.18 -9.55 0.95
CA VAL A 7 -7.40 -9.04 -0.41
C VAL A 7 -8.78 -8.41 -0.53
N GLU A 8 -9.81 -9.03 0.07
CA GLU A 8 -11.17 -8.49 0.05
C GLU A 8 -11.26 -7.14 0.74
N ASP A 9 -10.57 -6.96 1.87
CA ASP A 9 -10.52 -5.68 2.58
C ASP A 9 -9.90 -4.59 1.70
N LEU A 10 -8.82 -4.91 1.02
CA LEU A 10 -8.14 -3.97 0.13
C LEU A 10 -9.01 -3.63 -1.08
N LEU A 11 -9.71 -4.60 -1.64
CA LEU A 11 -10.65 -4.35 -2.74
C LEU A 11 -11.77 -3.42 -2.31
N ALA A 12 -12.36 -3.67 -1.14
CA ALA A 12 -13.43 -2.84 -0.62
C ALA A 12 -12.98 -1.40 -0.39
N ALA A 13 -11.73 -1.20 -0.02
CA ALA A 13 -11.15 0.13 0.19
C ALA A 13 -10.73 0.81 -1.12
N GLY A 14 -10.80 0.12 -2.26
CA GLY A 14 -10.35 0.67 -3.54
C GLY A 14 -8.84 0.66 -3.73
N ALA A 15 -8.11 -0.14 -2.96
CA ALA A 15 -6.65 -0.16 -3.01
C ALA A 15 -6.09 -0.75 -4.32
N HIS A 16 -6.95 -1.39 -5.13
CA HIS A 16 -6.57 -1.94 -6.43
C HIS A 16 -6.55 -0.90 -7.55
N PHE A 17 -7.08 0.31 -7.31
CA PHE A 17 -7.06 1.36 -8.31
C PHE A 17 -5.70 2.06 -8.34
N GLY A 18 -5.02 1.96 -9.47
CA GLY A 18 -3.76 2.67 -9.70
C GLY A 18 -3.99 3.96 -10.47
N HIS A 19 -2.93 4.47 -11.05
CA HIS A 19 -3.00 5.67 -11.87
C HIS A 19 -3.72 5.42 -13.19
N GLN A 20 -4.26 6.49 -13.78
CA GLN A 20 -4.72 6.47 -15.17
C GLN A 20 -3.55 6.13 -16.09
N ALA A 21 -3.87 5.54 -17.25
CA ALA A 21 -2.85 5.11 -18.20
C ALA A 21 -1.87 6.21 -18.60
N GLN A 22 -2.32 7.47 -18.61
CA GLN A 22 -1.49 8.61 -18.99
C GLN A 22 -0.51 9.05 -17.90
N ARG A 23 -0.71 8.61 -16.67
CA ARG A 23 0.05 9.07 -15.51
C ARG A 23 0.86 7.99 -14.82
N TRP A 24 0.78 6.76 -15.28
CA TRP A 24 1.49 5.68 -14.63
C TRP A 24 2.99 5.72 -14.94
N ASN A 25 3.76 5.12 -14.06
CA ASN A 25 5.18 4.91 -14.28
C ASN A 25 5.38 3.48 -14.80
N PRO A 26 6.03 3.28 -15.97
CA PRO A 26 6.26 1.94 -16.52
C PRO A 26 7.03 1.00 -15.58
N LYS A 27 7.76 1.53 -14.64
CA LYS A 27 8.45 0.71 -13.62
C LYS A 27 7.49 -0.03 -12.71
N MET A 28 6.22 0.37 -12.68
CA MET A 28 5.18 -0.31 -11.91
C MET A 28 4.63 -1.55 -12.61
N LYS A 29 5.04 -1.81 -13.84
CA LYS A 29 4.52 -2.94 -14.62
C LYS A 29 4.50 -4.28 -13.88
N PRO A 30 5.54 -4.66 -13.12
CA PRO A 30 5.51 -5.93 -12.36
C PRO A 30 4.40 -6.02 -11.32
N TYR A 31 3.84 -4.88 -10.90
CA TYR A 31 2.83 -4.81 -9.85
C TYR A 31 1.42 -4.58 -10.38
N ILE A 32 1.29 -4.51 -11.70
CA ILE A 32 0.01 -4.24 -12.36
C ILE A 32 -0.59 -5.54 -12.85
N LEU A 33 -1.87 -5.77 -12.52
CA LEU A 33 -2.60 -6.94 -12.98
C LEU A 33 -3.15 -6.74 -14.38
N ALA A 34 -3.79 -5.60 -14.63
CA ALA A 34 -4.46 -5.32 -15.89
C ALA A 34 -4.74 -3.82 -16.02
N LYS A 35 -5.14 -3.40 -17.23
CA LYS A 35 -5.66 -2.05 -17.47
C LYS A 35 -7.15 -2.18 -17.78
N LYS A 36 -7.98 -1.45 -17.04
CA LYS A 36 -9.43 -1.50 -17.18
C LYS A 36 -9.99 -0.08 -17.17
N ASN A 37 -10.74 0.31 -18.19
CA ASN A 37 -11.30 1.65 -18.30
C ASN A 37 -10.23 2.75 -18.16
N ASP A 38 -9.09 2.57 -18.83
CA ASP A 38 -7.93 3.47 -18.79
C ASP A 38 -7.30 3.64 -17.40
N ILE A 39 -7.65 2.79 -16.45
CA ILE A 39 -7.03 2.79 -15.12
C ILE A 39 -6.30 1.47 -14.95
N TYR A 40 -5.06 1.53 -14.46
CA TYR A 40 -4.31 0.34 -14.13
C TYR A 40 -4.80 -0.24 -12.82
N VAL A 41 -5.00 -1.56 -12.82
CA VAL A 41 -5.43 -2.29 -11.62
C VAL A 41 -4.20 -2.94 -10.99
N ILE A 42 -3.95 -2.61 -9.74
CA ILE A 42 -2.81 -3.15 -8.98
C ILE A 42 -3.08 -4.60 -8.60
N ASN A 43 -2.06 -5.43 -8.71
CA ASN A 43 -2.15 -6.84 -8.30
C ASN A 43 -2.07 -6.94 -6.78
N LEU A 44 -3.21 -7.11 -6.14
CA LEU A 44 -3.31 -7.14 -4.68
C LEU A 44 -2.65 -8.37 -4.05
N ASP A 45 -2.51 -9.47 -4.78
CA ASP A 45 -1.77 -10.62 -4.27
C ASP A 45 -0.31 -10.26 -3.98
N LYS A 46 0.30 -9.47 -4.86
CA LYS A 46 1.65 -8.94 -4.63
C LYS A 46 1.67 -7.92 -3.50
N THR A 47 0.63 -7.09 -3.41
CA THR A 47 0.49 -6.10 -2.34
C THR A 47 0.49 -6.79 -0.98
N ILE A 48 -0.29 -7.85 -0.82
CA ILE A 48 -0.37 -8.60 0.43
C ILE A 48 0.99 -9.18 0.82
N LYS A 49 1.69 -9.79 -0.13
CA LYS A 49 3.01 -10.36 0.13
C LYS A 49 4.02 -9.31 0.59
N GLN A 50 4.02 -8.17 -0.08
CA GLN A 50 4.93 -7.08 0.27
C GLN A 50 4.53 -6.42 1.60
N LEU A 51 3.23 -6.37 1.91
CA LEU A 51 2.75 -5.86 3.18
C LEU A 51 3.21 -6.74 4.34
N GLU A 52 3.18 -8.06 4.17
CA GLU A 52 3.72 -8.99 5.16
C GLU A 52 5.21 -8.72 5.42
N GLU A 53 5.99 -8.54 4.37
CA GLU A 53 7.41 -8.21 4.51
C GLU A 53 7.63 -6.86 5.16
N ALA A 54 6.86 -5.87 4.78
CA ALA A 54 6.93 -4.54 5.38
C ALA A 54 6.62 -4.60 6.88
N GLY A 55 5.63 -5.41 7.26
CA GLY A 55 5.30 -5.63 8.66
C GLY A 55 6.43 -6.25 9.45
N LYS A 56 7.14 -7.21 8.86
CA LYS A 56 8.30 -7.84 9.49
C LYS A 56 9.45 -6.84 9.68
N VAL A 57 9.70 -6.00 8.68
CA VAL A 57 10.73 -4.97 8.76
C VAL A 57 10.38 -3.95 9.84
N ALA A 58 9.13 -3.51 9.89
CA ALA A 58 8.67 -2.55 10.90
C ALA A 58 8.80 -3.12 12.31
N ALA A 59 8.43 -4.39 12.50
CA ALA A 59 8.54 -5.06 13.79
C ALA A 59 9.99 -5.16 14.23
N ARG A 60 10.91 -5.46 13.31
CA ARG A 60 12.34 -5.53 13.61
C ARG A 60 12.89 -4.16 14.02
N ILE A 61 12.55 -3.13 13.28
CA ILE A 61 12.97 -1.75 13.57
C ILE A 61 12.49 -1.35 14.97
N SER A 62 11.23 -1.63 15.29
CA SER A 62 10.66 -1.33 16.59
C SER A 62 11.35 -2.10 17.72
N SER A 63 11.65 -3.38 17.50
CA SER A 63 12.33 -4.21 18.50
C SER A 63 13.76 -3.76 18.78
N GLU A 64 14.39 -3.08 17.81
CA GLU A 64 15.72 -2.51 17.97
C GLU A 64 15.71 -1.13 18.64
N GLY A 65 14.54 -0.65 19.05
CA GLY A 65 14.39 0.66 19.69
C GLY A 65 14.49 1.84 18.72
N LYS A 66 14.39 1.60 17.44
CA LYS A 66 14.42 2.66 16.43
C LYS A 66 13.04 3.23 16.19
N SER A 67 12.99 4.39 15.54
CA SER A 67 11.74 5.09 15.26
C SER A 67 11.37 5.00 13.79
N VAL A 68 10.06 5.07 13.52
CA VAL A 68 9.51 5.12 12.17
C VAL A 68 8.87 6.50 11.98
N LEU A 69 9.29 7.20 10.93
CA LEU A 69 8.70 8.48 10.58
C LEU A 69 7.51 8.26 9.65
N PHE A 70 6.33 8.62 10.11
CA PHE A 70 5.12 8.57 9.28
C PHE A 70 4.97 9.89 8.52
N VAL A 71 4.74 9.81 7.22
CA VAL A 71 4.55 10.98 6.36
C VAL A 71 3.20 10.87 5.65
N GLY A 72 2.34 11.86 5.88
CA GLY A 72 1.04 11.93 5.24
C GLY A 72 0.73 13.36 4.83
N THR A 73 1.12 13.72 3.62
CA THR A 73 0.93 15.08 3.09
C THR A 73 -0.36 15.26 2.32
N LYS A 74 -0.93 14.16 1.81
CA LYS A 74 -2.20 14.21 1.08
C LYS A 74 -3.33 14.56 2.05
N PRO A 75 -4.19 15.56 1.72
CA PRO A 75 -5.25 15.97 2.65
C PRO A 75 -6.15 14.85 3.13
N THR A 76 -6.46 13.88 2.26
CA THR A 76 -7.32 12.74 2.61
C THR A 76 -6.66 11.73 3.54
N ALA A 77 -5.33 11.73 3.61
CA ALA A 77 -4.57 10.78 4.44
C ALA A 77 -4.07 11.40 5.75
N ARG A 78 -4.05 12.72 5.85
CA ARG A 78 -3.37 13.42 6.95
C ARG A 78 -3.83 12.97 8.34
N ALA A 79 -5.13 12.99 8.58
CA ALA A 79 -5.67 12.64 9.89
C ALA A 79 -5.42 11.15 10.23
N ILE A 80 -5.55 10.29 9.24
CA ILE A 80 -5.36 8.85 9.41
C ILE A 80 -3.91 8.53 9.75
N VAL A 81 -2.97 9.15 9.05
CA VAL A 81 -1.54 8.95 9.29
C VAL A 81 -1.14 9.49 10.66
N GLU A 82 -1.66 10.64 11.05
CA GLU A 82 -1.41 11.23 12.37
C GLU A 82 -1.90 10.32 13.49
N GLU A 83 -3.10 9.77 13.35
CA GLU A 83 -3.67 8.86 14.34
C GLU A 83 -2.85 7.57 14.43
N ALA A 84 -2.43 7.01 13.29
CA ALA A 84 -1.64 5.79 13.26
C ALA A 84 -0.24 5.98 13.87
N ALA A 85 0.34 7.14 13.71
CA ALA A 85 1.66 7.46 14.26
C ALA A 85 1.62 7.60 15.78
#